data_415ecbaa35b3995e4198dfbf43fbdb75
#
_entry.id   415ecbaa35b3995e4198dfbf43fbdb75
#
_cell.length_a   1.000
_cell.length_b   1.000
_cell.length_c   1.000
_cell.angle_alpha   90.00
_cell.angle_beta   90.00
_cell.angle_gamma   90.00
#
_symmetry.space_group_name_H-M   'P 1'
#
loop_
_entity.id
_entity.type
_entity.pdbx_description
1 polymer ?
#
loop_
_entity_poly.entity_id
_entity_poly.type
_entity_poly.pdbx_seq_one_letter_code
_entity_poly.pdbx_strand_id
1 'polypeptide(L)'
;MTAKVILNPYSGRWLAQKRRPEMEAALRAAGMEYEIIETGGPGEGVTLTEAAARQGFSPIIAAGGDGAIGEVINGLHRASPDGVLGPLGLMPFGTANDLVHNLGLPLDLGEMARAIASGKTRRIDLGTANEWVFDNNSAVGLEPMVTLYNIRMVRLR
;
A
#
# COMPACT_ATOMS: atom_id res chain seq x y z
N MET A 1 -16.82 -7.50 7.65
CA MET A 1 -16.30 -6.12 7.47
C MET A 1 -15.79 -5.99 6.06
N THR A 2 -16.19 -4.97 5.34
CA THR A 2 -15.79 -4.75 3.94
C THR A 2 -14.42 -4.11 3.89
N ALA A 3 -13.49 -4.70 3.14
CA ALA A 3 -12.17 -4.13 2.93
C ALA A 3 -12.22 -2.98 1.91
N LYS A 4 -11.29 -2.03 2.01
CA LYS A 4 -11.07 -1.02 0.97
C LYS A 4 -9.71 -1.21 0.34
N VAL A 5 -9.69 -1.45 -0.96
CA VAL A 5 -8.46 -1.55 -1.75
C VAL A 5 -8.14 -0.19 -2.34
N ILE A 6 -7.00 0.35 -1.98
CA ILE A 6 -6.43 1.58 -2.57
C ILE A 6 -5.44 1.12 -3.64
N LEU A 7 -5.84 1.20 -4.89
CA LEU A 7 -5.05 0.73 -6.02
C LEU A 7 -4.31 1.89 -6.69
N ASN A 8 -2.98 1.79 -6.73
CA ASN A 8 -2.19 2.64 -7.59
C ASN A 8 -1.96 1.94 -8.94
N PRO A 9 -2.71 2.30 -10.01
CA PRO A 9 -2.66 1.62 -11.29
C PRO A 9 -1.29 1.72 -11.98
N TYR A 10 -0.52 2.77 -11.65
CA TYR A 10 0.80 3.03 -12.26
C TYR A 10 1.93 2.19 -11.66
N SER A 11 1.70 1.54 -10.52
CA SER A 11 2.70 0.73 -9.82
C SER A 11 3.26 -0.37 -10.71
N GLY A 12 4.58 -0.58 -10.62
CA GLY A 12 5.28 -1.57 -11.44
C GLY A 12 5.22 -1.27 -12.94
N ARG A 13 5.17 0.01 -13.35
CA ARG A 13 5.00 0.43 -14.76
C ARG A 13 3.71 -0.12 -15.37
N TRP A 14 2.56 0.17 -14.75
CA TRP A 14 1.23 -0.29 -15.13
C TRP A 14 0.97 -1.78 -14.83
N LEU A 15 1.86 -2.46 -14.10
CA LEU A 15 1.66 -3.86 -13.73
C LEU A 15 0.43 -4.03 -12.84
N ALA A 16 0.20 -3.10 -11.91
CA ALA A 16 -0.96 -3.11 -11.03
C ALA A 16 -2.27 -3.07 -11.82
N GLN A 17 -2.37 -2.17 -12.79
CA GLN A 17 -3.53 -2.08 -13.69
C GLN A 17 -3.73 -3.36 -14.50
N LYS A 18 -2.64 -3.89 -15.07
CA LYS A 18 -2.68 -5.11 -15.89
C LYS A 18 -3.11 -6.34 -15.08
N ARG A 19 -2.63 -6.47 -13.85
CA ARG A 19 -2.92 -7.60 -12.96
C ARG A 19 -4.11 -7.36 -12.02
N ARG A 20 -4.82 -6.25 -12.15
CA ARG A 20 -6.04 -5.98 -11.37
C ARG A 20 -7.04 -7.12 -11.43
N PRO A 21 -7.39 -7.72 -12.60
CA PRO A 21 -8.33 -8.84 -12.65
C PRO A 21 -7.86 -10.06 -11.84
N GLU A 22 -6.55 -10.32 -11.81
CA GLU A 22 -5.95 -11.41 -11.02
C GLU A 22 -6.08 -11.13 -9.52
N MET A 23 -5.80 -9.90 -9.08
CA MET A 23 -6.00 -9.48 -7.70
C MET A 23 -7.47 -9.64 -7.27
N GLU A 24 -8.40 -9.16 -8.09
CA GLU A 24 -9.83 -9.28 -7.80
C GLU A 24 -10.27 -10.74 -7.71
N ALA A 25 -9.77 -11.61 -8.60
CA ALA A 25 -10.04 -13.03 -8.54
C ALA A 25 -9.48 -13.66 -7.25
N ALA A 26 -8.27 -13.28 -6.83
CA ALA A 26 -7.64 -13.73 -5.60
C ALA A 26 -8.44 -13.33 -4.36
N LEU A 27 -8.86 -12.06 -4.27
CA LEU A 27 -9.67 -11.55 -3.16
C LEU A 27 -11.02 -12.27 -3.08
N ARG A 28 -11.70 -12.46 -4.21
CA ARG A 28 -12.97 -13.23 -4.27
C ARG A 28 -12.77 -14.68 -3.86
N ALA A 29 -11.71 -15.32 -4.34
CA ALA A 29 -11.41 -16.72 -3.99
C ALA A 29 -11.08 -16.88 -2.50
N ALA A 30 -10.54 -15.86 -1.86
CA ALA A 30 -10.31 -15.79 -0.42
C ALA A 30 -11.59 -15.47 0.40
N GLY A 31 -12.74 -15.27 -0.25
CA GLY A 31 -14.01 -14.96 0.40
C GLY A 31 -14.11 -13.54 0.97
N MET A 32 -13.32 -12.61 0.45
CA MET A 32 -13.31 -11.24 0.94
C MET A 32 -14.39 -10.38 0.27
N GLU A 33 -15.10 -9.61 1.08
CA GLU A 33 -15.90 -8.48 0.61
C GLU A 33 -15.01 -7.24 0.53
N TYR A 34 -15.00 -6.58 -0.61
CA TYR A 34 -14.13 -5.42 -0.83
C TYR A 34 -14.71 -4.41 -1.82
N GLU A 35 -14.24 -3.19 -1.70
CA GLU A 35 -14.39 -2.14 -2.69
C GLU A 35 -13.02 -1.65 -3.14
N ILE A 36 -12.89 -1.29 -4.41
CA ILE A 36 -11.64 -0.75 -4.99
C ILE A 36 -11.83 0.71 -5.35
N ILE A 37 -10.84 1.52 -4.99
CA ILE A 37 -10.69 2.87 -5.51
C ILE A 37 -9.28 3.03 -6.07
N GLU A 38 -9.18 3.66 -7.24
CA GLU A 38 -7.90 3.92 -7.91
C GLU A 38 -7.39 5.32 -7.56
N THR A 39 -6.08 5.44 -7.40
CA THR A 39 -5.43 6.74 -7.31
C THR A 39 -5.21 7.32 -8.70
N GLY A 40 -5.52 8.59 -8.90
CA GLY A 40 -5.27 9.32 -10.16
C GLY A 40 -3.89 9.98 -10.20
N GLY A 41 -3.20 10.10 -9.06
CA GLY A 41 -1.89 10.75 -8.99
C GLY A 41 -1.20 10.61 -7.65
N PRO A 42 0.05 11.08 -7.56
CA PRO A 42 0.83 11.05 -6.32
C PRO A 42 0.14 11.81 -5.18
N GLY A 43 0.16 11.22 -3.98
CA GLY A 43 -0.43 11.78 -2.77
C GLY A 43 -1.92 11.49 -2.57
N GLU A 44 -2.65 11.08 -3.61
CA GLU A 44 -4.07 10.76 -3.48
C GLU A 44 -4.35 9.55 -2.60
N GLY A 45 -3.43 8.59 -2.55
CA GLY A 45 -3.54 7.44 -1.66
C GLY A 45 -3.73 7.82 -0.19
N VAL A 46 -3.12 8.94 0.24
CA VAL A 46 -3.27 9.47 1.60
C VAL A 46 -4.73 9.86 1.88
N THR A 47 -5.30 10.71 1.04
CA THR A 47 -6.65 11.25 1.25
C THR A 47 -7.74 10.20 1.07
N LEU A 48 -7.58 9.32 0.09
CA LEU A 48 -8.50 8.20 -0.15
C LEU A 48 -8.50 7.21 1.01
N THR A 49 -7.32 6.92 1.55
CA THR A 49 -7.19 6.03 2.71
C THR A 49 -7.79 6.66 3.97
N GLU A 50 -7.49 7.93 4.25
CA GLU A 50 -8.06 8.64 5.38
C GLU A 50 -9.58 8.61 5.33
N ALA A 51 -10.16 8.92 4.17
CA ALA A 51 -11.61 8.89 3.98
C ALA A 51 -12.19 7.48 4.20
N ALA A 52 -11.56 6.45 3.64
CA ALA A 52 -12.01 5.06 3.78
C ALA A 52 -11.95 4.58 5.24
N ALA A 53 -10.85 4.90 5.95
CA ALA A 53 -10.70 4.53 7.36
C ALA A 53 -11.75 5.23 8.24
N ARG A 54 -12.02 6.52 8.01
CA ARG A 54 -13.08 7.26 8.73
C ARG A 54 -14.50 6.76 8.43
N GLN A 55 -14.71 6.14 7.26
CA GLN A 55 -15.96 5.47 6.89
C GLN A 55 -16.11 4.08 7.51
N GLY A 56 -15.09 3.57 8.21
CA GLY A 56 -15.11 2.28 8.90
C GLY A 56 -14.74 1.07 8.03
N PHE A 57 -14.16 1.28 6.85
CA PHE A 57 -13.60 0.17 6.08
C PHE A 57 -12.42 -0.48 6.82
N SER A 58 -12.40 -1.81 6.87
CA SER A 58 -11.34 -2.58 7.52
C SER A 58 -11.31 -4.02 6.98
N PRO A 59 -10.12 -4.55 6.58
CA PRO A 59 -8.84 -3.85 6.50
C PRO A 59 -8.80 -2.83 5.35
N ILE A 60 -7.85 -1.91 5.41
CA ILE A 60 -7.43 -1.14 4.23
C ILE A 60 -6.33 -1.92 3.52
N ILE A 61 -6.42 -2.08 2.21
CA ILE A 61 -5.48 -2.86 1.41
C ILE A 61 -4.73 -1.90 0.47
N ALA A 62 -3.42 -1.80 0.64
CA ALA A 62 -2.56 -1.09 -0.29
C ALA A 62 -2.22 -1.98 -1.48
N ALA A 63 -2.70 -1.65 -2.66
CA ALA A 63 -2.40 -2.36 -3.90
C ALA A 63 -1.45 -1.51 -4.76
N GLY A 64 -0.15 -1.81 -4.64
CA GLY A 64 0.88 -1.01 -5.29
C GLY A 64 2.29 -1.40 -4.90
N GLY A 65 3.24 -0.49 -5.07
CA GLY A 65 4.61 -0.60 -4.59
C GLY A 65 4.82 0.18 -3.29
N ASP A 66 6.08 0.28 -2.84
CA ASP A 66 6.44 0.90 -1.55
C ASP A 66 5.91 2.32 -1.39
N GLY A 67 5.93 3.13 -2.46
CA GLY A 67 5.33 4.47 -2.43
C GLY A 67 3.83 4.48 -2.18
N ALA A 68 3.08 3.57 -2.79
CA ALA A 68 1.64 3.44 -2.55
C ALA A 68 1.35 2.93 -1.13
N ILE A 69 2.18 2.01 -0.62
CA ILE A 69 2.10 1.54 0.76
C ILE A 69 2.33 2.70 1.73
N GLY A 70 3.37 3.51 1.50
CA GLY A 70 3.66 4.70 2.31
C GLY A 70 2.51 5.71 2.32
N GLU A 71 1.87 5.96 1.18
CA GLU A 71 0.69 6.84 1.12
C GLU A 71 -0.48 6.27 1.95
N VAL A 72 -0.76 4.97 1.85
CA VAL A 72 -1.82 4.31 2.63
C VAL A 72 -1.52 4.38 4.13
N ILE A 73 -0.28 4.11 4.54
CA ILE A 73 0.13 4.24 5.96
C ILE A 73 -0.10 5.67 6.47
N ASN A 74 0.28 6.68 5.70
CA ASN A 74 0.06 8.08 6.07
C ASN A 74 -1.42 8.45 6.14
N GLY A 75 -2.26 7.89 5.27
CA GLY A 75 -3.71 8.06 5.33
C GLY A 75 -4.33 7.43 6.58
N LEU A 76 -3.89 6.23 6.95
CA LEU A 76 -4.28 5.57 8.20
C LEU A 76 -3.84 6.38 9.42
N HIS A 77 -2.61 6.93 9.40
CA HIS A 77 -2.11 7.79 10.47
C HIS A 77 -2.96 9.05 10.65
N ARG A 78 -3.34 9.72 9.57
CA ARG A 78 -4.23 10.90 9.62
C ARG A 78 -5.63 10.57 10.16
N ALA A 79 -6.12 9.37 9.90
CA ALA A 79 -7.39 8.89 10.44
C ALA A 79 -7.33 8.57 11.94
N SER A 80 -6.15 8.20 12.45
CA SER A 80 -5.92 7.78 13.84
C SER A 80 -4.56 8.24 14.36
N PRO A 81 -4.32 9.55 14.53
CA PRO A 81 -2.99 10.09 14.83
C PRO A 81 -2.46 9.66 16.20
N ASP A 82 -3.34 9.40 17.15
CA ASP A 82 -2.98 9.09 18.56
C ASP A 82 -3.09 7.58 18.87
N GLY A 83 -3.30 6.75 17.86
CA GLY A 83 -3.64 5.36 18.06
C GLY A 83 -2.82 4.36 17.27
N VAL A 84 -3.12 3.11 17.54
CA VAL A 84 -2.69 2.00 16.68
C VAL A 84 -3.45 2.13 15.36
N LEU A 85 -2.71 2.18 14.26
CA LEU A 85 -3.33 2.21 12.94
C LEU A 85 -4.12 0.93 12.71
N GLY A 86 -5.19 1.03 11.93
CA GLY A 86 -6.02 -0.12 11.58
C GLY A 86 -5.24 -1.18 10.81
N PRO A 87 -5.80 -2.39 10.63
CA PRO A 87 -5.13 -3.44 9.90
C PRO A 87 -4.89 -3.04 8.45
N LEU A 88 -3.63 -3.16 8.02
CA LEU A 88 -3.17 -2.92 6.66
C LEU A 88 -2.97 -4.26 5.97
N GLY A 89 -3.63 -4.45 4.82
CA GLY A 89 -3.33 -5.51 3.86
C GLY A 89 -2.41 -5.01 2.76
N LEU A 90 -1.64 -5.90 2.16
CA LEU A 90 -0.70 -5.56 1.09
C LEU A 90 -0.99 -6.39 -0.16
N MET A 91 -1.03 -5.76 -1.35
CA MET A 91 -1.06 -6.41 -2.65
C MET A 91 0.14 -5.89 -3.45
N PRO A 92 1.23 -6.68 -3.56
CA PRO A 92 2.51 -6.20 -4.06
C PRO A 92 2.52 -6.09 -5.59
N PHE A 93 2.62 -4.88 -6.11
CA PHE A 93 2.78 -4.58 -7.54
C PHE A 93 4.01 -3.72 -7.82
N GLY A 94 4.82 -3.43 -6.81
CA GLY A 94 6.04 -2.66 -6.94
C GLY A 94 7.20 -3.48 -7.50
N THR A 95 8.30 -2.79 -7.78
CA THR A 95 9.54 -3.42 -8.23
C THR A 95 10.36 -3.98 -7.05
N ALA A 96 10.47 -3.22 -5.95
CA ALA A 96 11.22 -3.63 -4.77
C ALA A 96 10.34 -4.37 -3.76
N ASN A 97 9.18 -3.82 -3.40
CA ASN A 97 8.26 -4.36 -2.39
C ASN A 97 8.98 -4.65 -1.05
N ASP A 98 9.76 -3.68 -0.59
CA ASP A 98 10.67 -3.84 0.54
C ASP A 98 9.95 -4.24 1.82
N LEU A 99 8.82 -3.61 2.13
CA LEU A 99 8.03 -3.96 3.31
C LEU A 99 7.55 -5.42 3.26
N VAL A 100 7.09 -5.88 2.09
CA VAL A 100 6.60 -7.25 1.89
C VAL A 100 7.74 -8.26 2.14
N HIS A 101 8.93 -7.98 1.58
CA HIS A 101 10.11 -8.81 1.78
C HIS A 101 10.58 -8.81 3.24
N ASN A 102 10.65 -7.66 3.87
CA ASN A 102 11.11 -7.51 5.27
C ASN A 102 10.16 -8.23 6.25
N LEU A 103 8.88 -8.31 5.94
CA LEU A 103 7.90 -9.02 6.75
C LEU A 103 7.82 -10.52 6.43
N GLY A 104 8.54 -10.99 5.41
CA GLY A 104 8.48 -12.39 4.95
C GLY A 104 7.11 -12.78 4.39
N LEU A 105 6.40 -11.81 3.78
CA LEU A 105 5.09 -12.03 3.20
C LEU A 105 5.20 -12.58 1.76
N PRO A 106 4.19 -13.33 1.28
CA PRO A 106 4.20 -13.87 -0.07
C PRO A 106 4.07 -12.78 -1.14
N LEU A 107 4.67 -13.01 -2.31
CA LEU A 107 4.49 -12.15 -3.48
C LEU A 107 3.35 -12.64 -4.41
N ASP A 108 2.91 -13.87 -4.23
CA ASP A 108 1.76 -14.43 -4.94
C ASP A 108 0.47 -13.79 -4.44
N LEU A 109 -0.36 -13.30 -5.37
CA LEU A 109 -1.58 -12.57 -5.02
C LEU A 109 -2.62 -13.46 -4.32
N GLY A 110 -2.69 -14.74 -4.68
CA GLY A 110 -3.61 -15.69 -4.07
C GLY A 110 -3.22 -16.03 -2.64
N GLU A 111 -1.92 -16.24 -2.39
CA GLU A 111 -1.39 -16.45 -1.04
C GLU A 111 -1.57 -15.21 -0.17
N MET A 112 -1.30 -14.03 -0.73
CA MET A 112 -1.49 -12.76 -0.03
C MET A 112 -2.97 -12.53 0.32
N ALA A 113 -3.88 -12.77 -0.61
CA ALA A 113 -5.32 -12.65 -0.35
C ALA A 113 -5.77 -13.59 0.78
N ARG A 114 -5.29 -14.83 0.80
CA ARG A 114 -5.55 -15.78 1.90
C ARG A 114 -4.97 -15.31 3.23
N ALA A 115 -3.76 -14.73 3.20
CA ALA A 115 -3.13 -14.17 4.39
C ALA A 115 -3.96 -13.02 4.96
N ILE A 116 -4.42 -12.09 4.12
CA ILE A 116 -5.29 -10.97 4.54
C ILE A 116 -6.62 -11.51 5.08
N ALA A 117 -7.27 -12.43 4.37
CA ALA A 117 -8.56 -13.01 4.75
C ALA A 117 -8.49 -13.78 6.07
N SER A 118 -7.31 -14.32 6.43
CA SER A 118 -7.13 -15.02 7.71
C SER A 118 -7.30 -14.11 8.94
N GLY A 119 -7.26 -12.80 8.77
CA GLY A 119 -7.38 -11.82 9.84
C GLY A 119 -6.21 -11.81 10.83
N LYS A 120 -5.17 -12.62 10.60
CA LYS A 120 -3.97 -12.62 11.44
C LYS A 120 -3.17 -11.35 11.20
N THR A 121 -2.88 -10.61 12.26
CA THR A 121 -2.13 -9.36 12.20
C THR A 121 -0.84 -9.46 13.00
N ARG A 122 0.14 -8.68 12.60
CA ARG A 122 1.38 -8.44 13.34
C ARG A 122 1.55 -6.94 13.50
N ARG A 123 1.88 -6.49 14.70
CA ARG A 123 2.24 -5.09 14.92
C ARG A 123 3.67 -4.85 14.43
N ILE A 124 3.86 -3.72 13.79
CA ILE A 124 5.16 -3.18 13.41
C ILE A 124 5.26 -1.74 13.91
N ASP A 125 6.46 -1.33 14.26
CA ASP A 125 6.72 0.06 14.61
C ASP A 125 6.85 0.88 13.33
N LEU A 126 6.44 2.14 13.41
CA LEU A 126 6.58 3.11 12.33
C LEU A 126 7.50 4.24 12.79
N GLY A 127 8.38 4.67 11.91
CA GLY A 127 9.18 5.87 12.15
C GLY A 127 8.39 7.13 11.75
N THR A 128 8.75 8.25 12.35
CA THR A 128 8.20 9.56 12.00
C THR A 128 9.30 10.54 11.63
N ALA A 129 9.07 11.32 10.57
CA ALA A 129 9.93 12.42 10.19
C ALA A 129 9.02 13.63 9.89
N ASN A 130 9.04 14.62 10.78
CA ASN A 130 8.06 15.70 10.82
C ASN A 130 6.62 15.15 10.91
N GLU A 131 5.79 15.43 9.91
CA GLU A 131 4.39 14.96 9.85
C GLU A 131 4.21 13.68 9.05
N TRP A 132 5.30 13.10 8.51
CA TRP A 132 5.26 11.89 7.71
C TRP A 132 5.64 10.67 8.52
N VAL A 133 4.90 9.61 8.31
CA VAL A 133 5.17 8.29 8.86
C VAL A 133 5.80 7.41 7.78
N PHE A 134 6.79 6.61 8.15
CA PHE A 134 7.43 5.67 7.25
C PHE A 134 7.59 4.28 7.89
N ASP A 135 7.54 3.27 7.07
CA ASP A 135 7.46 1.85 7.45
C ASP A 135 8.77 1.08 7.23
N ASN A 136 9.70 1.65 6.46
CA ASN A 136 10.90 0.94 6.05
C ASN A 136 12.17 1.76 6.32
N ASN A 137 12.43 2.79 5.53
CA ASN A 137 13.62 3.62 5.67
C ASN A 137 13.33 5.11 5.44
N SER A 138 14.25 5.91 5.96
CA SER A 138 14.34 7.34 5.64
C SER A 138 15.77 7.64 5.27
N ALA A 139 15.99 8.28 4.13
CA ALA A 139 17.32 8.52 3.61
C ALA A 139 17.60 10.01 3.45
N VAL A 140 18.84 10.42 3.76
CA VAL A 140 19.33 11.79 3.60
C VAL A 140 20.62 11.78 2.78
N GLY A 141 20.79 12.73 1.88
CA GLY A 141 22.02 12.91 1.10
C GLY A 141 21.96 12.25 -0.27
N LEU A 142 22.90 11.34 -0.60
CA LEU A 142 23.08 10.81 -1.95
C LEU A 142 21.91 9.94 -2.43
N GLU A 143 21.39 9.10 -1.60
CA GLU A 143 20.33 8.13 -1.96
C GLU A 143 19.05 8.80 -2.48
N PRO A 144 18.48 9.83 -1.81
CA PRO A 144 17.35 10.57 -2.36
C PRO A 144 17.68 11.27 -3.69
N MET A 145 18.91 11.73 -3.89
CA MET A 145 19.34 12.33 -5.15
C MET A 145 19.33 11.32 -6.30
N VAL A 146 19.80 10.09 -6.06
CA VAL A 146 19.76 8.99 -7.04
C VAL A 146 18.31 8.64 -7.40
N THR A 147 17.43 8.57 -6.42
CA THR A 147 16.00 8.31 -6.61
C THR A 147 15.35 9.40 -7.46
N LEU A 148 15.60 10.68 -7.16
CA LEU A 148 15.09 11.82 -7.96
C LEU A 148 15.61 11.79 -9.39
N TYR A 149 16.88 11.42 -9.59
CA TYR A 149 17.47 11.28 -10.92
C TYR A 149 16.78 10.19 -11.73
N ASN A 150 16.53 9.04 -11.12
CA ASN A 150 15.82 7.93 -11.75
C ASN A 150 14.37 8.31 -12.13
N ILE A 151 13.64 9.02 -11.27
CA ILE A 151 12.28 9.49 -11.56
C ILE A 151 12.30 10.43 -12.78
N ARG A 152 13.27 11.35 -12.87
CA ARG A 152 13.42 12.25 -14.03
C ARG A 152 13.72 11.50 -15.32
N MET A 153 14.60 10.49 -15.26
CA MET A 153 14.97 9.68 -16.43
C MET A 153 13.80 8.82 -16.95
N VAL A 154 12.94 8.34 -16.06
CA VAL A 154 11.75 7.56 -16.45
C VAL A 154 10.69 8.46 -17.14
N ARG A 155 10.59 9.74 -16.76
CA ARG A 155 9.66 10.70 -17.41
C ARG A 155 10.11 11.13 -18.81
N LEU A 156 11.35 10.88 -19.20
CA LEU A 156 11.91 11.25 -20.51
C LEU A 156 11.88 10.10 -21.54
N ARG A 157 11.32 8.96 -21.18
CA ARG A 157 11.10 7.80 -22.05
C ARG A 157 9.60 7.56 -22.29
#